data_9ff1be42b263fca75990c0d30ee4591f
#
_entry.id   9ff1be42b263fca75990c0d30ee4591f
#
_cell.length_a   1.000
_cell.length_b   1.000
_cell.length_c   1.000
_cell.angle_alpha   90.00
_cell.angle_beta   90.00
_cell.angle_gamma   90.00
#
_symmetry.space_group_name_H-M   'P 1'
#
loop_
_entity.id
_entity.type
_entity.pdbx_description
1 polymer ?
#
loop_
_entity_poly.entity_id
_entity_poly.type
_entity_poly.pdbx_seq_one_letter_code
_entity_poly.pdbx_strand_id
1 'polypeptide(L)'
;MRGWGETRPVLVAVDLGTEQPIALGYVDEKDAQAVRRWLSPLVQQLGVSVIVTDDLATYRTVAGKLDLEHQVCQFHVRRWVGKALHDLRETLPEEWHWVLAEIKQLLGELPIEGSRRLLELYKQIPQRFASQVDAPLSPLEKLRLLLIRLSEHWPTYRVYDWQQDVPWTNNGTERVIGRMKMRSRTVRGYKSEPTMLAGLMVAGAWVF
;
A
#
# COMPACT_ATOMS: atom_id res chain seq x y z
N MET A 1 -12.35 -7.68 -2.94
CA MET A 1 -13.67 -7.91 -3.58
C MET A 1 -14.72 -8.21 -2.53
N ARG A 2 -15.96 -7.80 -2.74
CA ARG A 2 -17.04 -8.17 -1.83
C ARG A 2 -17.55 -9.56 -2.23
N GLY A 3 -17.52 -10.51 -1.28
CA GLY A 3 -18.00 -11.86 -1.48
C GLY A 3 -19.53 -11.95 -1.39
N TRP A 4 -20.04 -13.14 -1.56
CA TRP A 4 -21.47 -13.45 -1.62
C TRP A 4 -22.11 -13.29 -0.24
N GLY A 5 -23.18 -12.46 -0.15
CA GLY A 5 -24.02 -12.31 1.05
C GLY A 5 -23.41 -11.59 2.25
N GLU A 6 -22.09 -11.45 2.32
CA GLU A 6 -21.36 -10.71 3.34
C GLU A 6 -20.19 -9.91 2.72
N THR A 7 -19.85 -8.81 3.37
CA THR A 7 -18.75 -7.91 2.97
C THR A 7 -17.37 -8.46 3.34
N ARG A 8 -17.11 -9.75 3.09
CA ARG A 8 -15.78 -10.32 3.33
C ARG A 8 -14.83 -9.95 2.18
N PRO A 9 -13.70 -9.33 2.46
CA PRO A 9 -12.72 -9.02 1.44
C PRO A 9 -12.08 -10.31 0.93
N VAL A 10 -11.90 -10.41 -0.39
CA VAL A 10 -11.09 -11.46 -1.00
C VAL A 10 -9.69 -10.91 -1.21
N LEU A 11 -8.70 -11.47 -0.52
CA LEU A 11 -7.30 -11.23 -0.81
C LEU A 11 -6.87 -12.01 -2.05
N VAL A 12 -5.99 -11.37 -2.82
CA VAL A 12 -5.43 -11.94 -4.03
C VAL A 12 -3.92 -11.85 -3.94
N ALA A 13 -3.22 -12.97 -4.08
CA ALA A 13 -1.79 -13.00 -4.31
C ALA A 13 -1.54 -13.23 -5.81
N VAL A 14 -0.64 -12.43 -6.37
CA VAL A 14 -0.29 -12.45 -7.80
C VAL A 14 1.22 -12.54 -7.93
N ASP A 15 1.70 -13.40 -8.80
CA ASP A 15 3.07 -13.34 -9.29
C ASP A 15 3.20 -12.16 -10.26
N LEU A 16 3.98 -11.16 -9.86
CA LEU A 16 4.12 -9.93 -10.64
C LEU A 16 5.00 -10.10 -11.88
N GLY A 17 5.83 -11.14 -11.94
CA GLY A 17 6.63 -11.47 -13.12
C GLY A 17 5.79 -12.03 -14.24
N THR A 18 4.83 -12.89 -13.92
CA THR A 18 3.93 -13.53 -14.90
C THR A 18 2.54 -12.91 -14.96
N GLU A 19 2.18 -12.03 -14.01
CA GLU A 19 0.83 -11.49 -13.79
C GLU A 19 -0.25 -12.58 -13.63
N GLN A 20 0.13 -13.72 -13.06
CA GLN A 20 -0.80 -14.80 -12.77
C GLN A 20 -1.24 -14.77 -11.31
N PRO A 21 -2.52 -15.03 -11.01
CA PRO A 21 -2.97 -15.22 -9.66
C PRO A 21 -2.39 -16.50 -9.07
N ILE A 22 -1.78 -16.40 -7.89
CA ILE A 22 -1.18 -17.54 -7.17
C ILE A 22 -2.20 -18.11 -6.19
N ALA A 23 -2.88 -17.24 -5.46
CA ALA A 23 -3.83 -17.63 -4.45
C ALA A 23 -4.94 -16.60 -4.25
N LEU A 24 -6.09 -17.10 -3.82
CA LEU A 24 -7.25 -16.31 -3.40
C LEU A 24 -7.72 -16.81 -2.04
N GLY A 25 -8.17 -15.90 -1.19
CA GLY A 25 -8.72 -16.26 0.11
C GLY A 25 -9.65 -15.21 0.69
N TYR A 26 -10.62 -15.65 1.48
CA TYR A 26 -11.39 -14.76 2.34
C TYR A 26 -10.57 -14.43 3.57
N VAL A 27 -9.86 -13.32 3.50
CA VAL A 27 -8.98 -12.86 4.58
C VAL A 27 -9.27 -11.39 4.84
N ASP A 28 -9.47 -11.06 6.11
CA ASP A 28 -9.57 -9.65 6.49
C ASP A 28 -8.17 -9.01 6.41
N GLU A 29 -8.01 -8.11 5.46
CA GLU A 29 -6.74 -7.40 5.25
C GLU A 29 -6.34 -6.49 6.43
N LYS A 30 -7.24 -6.21 7.37
CA LYS A 30 -6.95 -5.46 8.59
C LYS A 30 -6.43 -6.33 9.72
N ASP A 31 -6.64 -7.65 9.65
CA ASP A 31 -6.10 -8.62 10.61
C ASP A 31 -4.73 -9.13 10.13
N ALA A 32 -3.66 -8.55 10.70
CA ALA A 32 -2.29 -8.95 10.37
C ALA A 32 -1.99 -10.43 10.66
N GLN A 33 -2.66 -11.04 11.64
CA GLN A 33 -2.47 -12.44 11.96
C GLN A 33 -3.16 -13.35 10.93
N ALA A 34 -4.35 -12.98 10.47
CA ALA A 34 -5.06 -13.68 9.41
C ALA A 34 -4.29 -13.60 8.09
N VAL A 35 -3.84 -12.41 7.70
CA VAL A 35 -3.01 -12.18 6.50
C VAL A 35 -1.72 -12.99 6.59
N ARG A 36 -1.01 -12.96 7.72
CA ARG A 36 0.21 -13.74 7.91
C ARG A 36 -0.02 -15.24 7.76
N ARG A 37 -1.05 -15.80 8.41
CA ARG A 37 -1.38 -17.23 8.31
C ARG A 37 -1.67 -17.65 6.88
N TRP A 38 -2.32 -16.80 6.12
CA TRP A 38 -2.66 -17.07 4.73
C TRP A 38 -1.43 -16.97 3.81
N LEU A 39 -0.55 -15.98 4.01
CA LEU A 39 0.65 -15.77 3.18
C LEU A 39 1.79 -16.74 3.50
N SER A 40 1.97 -17.13 4.76
CA SER A 40 3.14 -17.91 5.21
C SER A 40 3.40 -19.17 4.37
N PRO A 41 2.42 -20.05 4.08
CA PRO A 41 2.66 -21.23 3.25
C PRO A 41 3.06 -20.86 1.80
N LEU A 42 2.50 -19.81 1.23
CA LEU A 42 2.85 -19.33 -0.11
C LEU A 42 4.29 -18.83 -0.16
N VAL A 43 4.68 -18.03 0.82
CA VAL A 43 6.04 -17.50 0.96
C VAL A 43 7.06 -18.64 1.03
N GLN A 44 6.79 -19.66 1.87
CA GLN A 44 7.69 -20.80 2.05
C GLN A 44 7.78 -21.69 0.80
N GLN A 45 6.64 -21.99 0.17
CA GLN A 45 6.59 -22.89 -0.99
C GLN A 45 7.21 -22.25 -2.25
N LEU A 46 7.05 -20.95 -2.42
CA LEU A 46 7.48 -20.24 -3.62
C LEU A 46 8.82 -19.52 -3.44
N GLY A 47 9.40 -19.52 -2.24
CA GLY A 47 10.65 -18.81 -1.96
C GLY A 47 10.54 -17.30 -2.15
N VAL A 48 9.40 -16.72 -1.77
CA VAL A 48 9.15 -15.28 -1.92
C VAL A 48 10.07 -14.49 -0.99
N SER A 49 10.79 -13.52 -1.52
CA SER A 49 11.65 -12.61 -0.76
C SER A 49 11.09 -11.18 -0.66
N VAL A 50 10.22 -10.80 -1.59
CA VAL A 50 9.63 -9.45 -1.67
C VAL A 50 8.13 -9.53 -1.85
N ILE A 51 7.41 -8.66 -1.16
CA ILE A 51 6.00 -8.39 -1.45
C ILE A 51 5.80 -6.96 -1.92
N VAL A 52 4.90 -6.76 -2.89
CA VAL A 52 4.50 -5.44 -3.39
C VAL A 52 3.03 -5.21 -3.05
N THR A 53 2.74 -4.21 -2.22
CA THR A 53 1.36 -3.94 -1.76
C THR A 53 1.08 -2.43 -1.75
N ASP A 54 -0.14 -2.06 -1.36
CA ASP A 54 -0.44 -0.68 -0.96
C ASP A 54 0.18 -0.34 0.42
N ASP A 55 0.03 0.93 0.86
CA ASP A 55 0.62 1.42 2.11
C ASP A 55 -0.26 1.11 3.35
N LEU A 56 -0.81 -0.10 3.44
CA LEU A 56 -1.55 -0.54 4.62
C LEU A 56 -0.59 -1.04 5.71
N ALA A 57 -0.77 -0.57 6.94
CA ALA A 57 0.09 -0.94 8.08
C ALA A 57 0.14 -2.46 8.33
N THR A 58 -0.95 -3.17 8.04
CA THR A 58 -1.04 -4.63 8.12
C THR A 58 0.03 -5.32 7.29
N TYR A 59 0.20 -4.93 6.03
CA TYR A 59 1.18 -5.56 5.13
C TYR A 59 2.61 -5.31 5.58
N ARG A 60 2.90 -4.13 6.11
CA ARG A 60 4.21 -3.81 6.70
C ARG A 60 4.51 -4.71 7.90
N THR A 61 3.53 -4.88 8.79
CA THR A 61 3.64 -5.78 9.94
C THR A 61 3.86 -7.23 9.51
N VAL A 62 3.15 -7.68 8.47
CA VAL A 62 3.25 -9.06 7.96
C VAL A 62 4.60 -9.29 7.28
N ALA A 63 5.06 -8.35 6.46
CA ALA A 63 6.38 -8.41 5.83
C ALA A 63 7.50 -8.59 6.87
N GLY A 64 7.52 -7.73 7.90
CA GLY A 64 8.50 -7.85 8.99
C GLY A 64 8.42 -9.16 9.78
N LYS A 65 7.22 -9.74 9.97
CA LYS A 65 7.05 -11.03 10.66
C LYS A 65 7.42 -12.24 9.81
N LEU A 66 7.45 -12.10 8.50
CA LEU A 66 7.82 -13.15 7.54
C LEU A 66 9.23 -12.95 6.97
N ASP A 67 9.96 -11.95 7.48
CA ASP A 67 11.31 -11.59 7.01
C ASP A 67 11.35 -11.31 5.49
N LEU A 68 10.36 -10.53 5.02
CA LEU A 68 10.23 -10.15 3.62
C LEU A 68 10.57 -8.67 3.43
N GLU A 69 11.23 -8.37 2.32
CA GLU A 69 11.28 -7.00 1.82
C GLU A 69 9.88 -6.55 1.42
N HIS A 70 9.56 -5.29 1.72
CA HIS A 70 8.24 -4.73 1.43
C HIS A 70 8.36 -3.53 0.49
N GLN A 71 8.05 -3.72 -0.78
CA GLN A 71 7.87 -2.62 -1.73
C GLN A 71 6.45 -2.06 -1.61
N VAL A 72 6.34 -0.82 -1.21
CA VAL A 72 5.05 -0.12 -1.23
C VAL A 72 4.81 0.45 -2.63
N CYS A 73 3.63 0.20 -3.16
CA CYS A 73 3.23 0.70 -4.48
C CYS A 73 3.27 2.22 -4.54
N GLN A 74 4.14 2.77 -5.39
CA GLN A 74 4.33 4.21 -5.51
C GLN A 74 3.08 4.96 -5.97
N PHE A 75 2.23 4.33 -6.79
CA PHE A 75 0.96 4.94 -7.19
C PHE A 75 0.08 5.26 -5.98
N HIS A 76 -0.05 4.31 -5.05
CA HIS A 76 -0.85 4.50 -3.84
C HIS A 76 -0.23 5.53 -2.90
N VAL A 77 1.09 5.53 -2.75
CA VAL A 77 1.80 6.55 -1.94
C VAL A 77 1.57 7.94 -2.53
N ARG A 78 1.84 8.13 -3.81
CA ARG A 78 1.65 9.44 -4.48
C ARG A 78 0.20 9.92 -4.40
N ARG A 79 -0.77 9.00 -4.49
CA ARG A 79 -2.20 9.32 -4.41
C ARG A 79 -2.59 9.83 -3.01
N TRP A 80 -2.25 9.09 -1.95
CA TRP A 80 -2.65 9.50 -0.60
C TRP A 80 -1.86 10.72 -0.11
N VAL A 81 -0.56 10.82 -0.45
CA VAL A 81 0.23 12.02 -0.15
C VAL A 81 -0.31 13.22 -0.91
N GLY A 82 -0.60 13.07 -2.21
CA GLY A 82 -1.19 14.15 -3.01
C GLY A 82 -2.46 14.73 -2.39
N LYS A 83 -3.33 13.85 -1.86
CA LYS A 83 -4.52 14.27 -1.11
C LYS A 83 -4.12 14.99 0.18
N ALA A 84 -3.21 14.46 0.97
CA ALA A 84 -2.76 15.09 2.23
C ALA A 84 -2.13 16.46 1.99
N LEU A 85 -1.35 16.63 0.92
CA LEU A 85 -0.76 17.92 0.54
C LEU A 85 -1.83 18.93 0.09
N HIS A 86 -2.86 18.46 -0.63
CA HIS A 86 -3.99 19.31 -1.01
C HIS A 86 -4.74 19.81 0.23
N ASP A 87 -5.12 18.90 1.13
CA ASP A 87 -5.84 19.24 2.37
C ASP A 87 -5.01 20.19 3.27
N LEU A 88 -3.68 19.98 3.32
CA LEU A 88 -2.77 20.86 4.06
C LEU A 88 -2.65 22.25 3.43
N ARG A 89 -2.63 22.35 2.10
CA ARG A 89 -2.47 23.63 1.41
C ARG A 89 -3.60 24.62 1.73
N GLU A 90 -4.80 24.13 1.99
CA GLU A 90 -5.96 24.97 2.31
C GLU A 90 -5.91 25.52 3.74
N THR A 91 -5.17 24.88 4.64
CA THR A 91 -5.19 25.18 6.07
C THR A 91 -3.86 25.64 6.63
N LEU A 92 -2.76 25.38 5.92
CA LEU A 92 -1.41 25.72 6.34
C LEU A 92 -1.09 27.19 6.02
N PRO A 93 -0.38 27.94 6.91
CA PRO A 93 0.11 29.26 6.58
C PRO A 93 0.98 29.26 5.32
N GLU A 94 0.85 30.30 4.50
CA GLU A 94 1.49 30.38 3.19
C GLU A 94 3.02 30.28 3.26
N GLU A 95 3.62 30.75 4.34
CA GLU A 95 5.06 30.64 4.61
C GLU A 95 5.60 29.20 4.62
N TRP A 96 4.71 28.17 4.77
CA TRP A 96 5.08 26.75 4.77
C TRP A 96 4.72 26.04 3.47
N HIS A 97 4.14 26.69 2.47
CA HIS A 97 3.75 26.03 1.22
C HIS A 97 4.93 25.49 0.42
N TRP A 98 6.11 26.07 0.58
CA TRP A 98 7.33 25.58 -0.04
C TRP A 98 7.69 24.14 0.43
N VAL A 99 7.39 23.79 1.69
CA VAL A 99 7.60 22.43 2.22
C VAL A 99 6.72 21.43 1.47
N LEU A 100 5.48 21.80 1.13
CA LEU A 100 4.59 20.92 0.34
C LEU A 100 5.15 20.68 -1.07
N ALA A 101 5.73 21.71 -1.68
CA ALA A 101 6.39 21.58 -2.99
C ALA A 101 7.61 20.67 -2.92
N GLU A 102 8.45 20.78 -1.87
CA GLU A 102 9.61 19.93 -1.65
C GLU A 102 9.22 18.46 -1.43
N ILE A 103 8.17 18.18 -0.62
CA ILE A 103 7.64 16.82 -0.45
C ILE A 103 7.19 16.24 -1.80
N LYS A 104 6.50 17.02 -2.62
CA LYS A 104 6.02 16.59 -3.93
C LYS A 104 7.19 16.26 -4.87
N GLN A 105 8.23 17.08 -4.87
CA GLN A 105 9.44 16.84 -5.66
C GLN A 105 10.15 15.57 -5.20
N LEU A 106 10.40 15.41 -3.89
CA LEU A 106 11.02 14.22 -3.32
C LEU A 106 10.30 12.93 -3.72
N LEU A 107 8.97 12.93 -3.67
CA LEU A 107 8.16 11.77 -4.08
C LEU A 107 8.17 11.55 -5.61
N GLY A 108 8.44 12.58 -6.39
CA GLY A 108 8.62 12.46 -7.84
C GLY A 108 9.92 11.78 -8.21
N GLU A 109 11.00 12.15 -7.53
CA GLU A 109 12.38 11.73 -7.83
C GLU A 109 12.82 10.50 -7.04
N LEU A 110 12.29 10.31 -5.82
CA LEU A 110 12.64 9.27 -4.86
C LEU A 110 14.16 9.11 -4.65
N PRO A 111 14.91 10.17 -4.29
CA PRO A 111 16.34 10.09 -4.10
C PRO A 111 16.73 9.21 -2.90
N ILE A 112 17.95 8.68 -2.89
CA ILE A 112 18.47 7.83 -1.80
C ILE A 112 18.41 8.55 -0.46
N GLU A 113 18.79 9.82 -0.44
CA GLU A 113 18.81 10.67 0.76
C GLU A 113 17.43 11.25 1.14
N GLY A 114 16.35 10.85 0.47
CA GLY A 114 15.02 11.44 0.69
C GLY A 114 14.53 11.34 2.13
N SER A 115 14.78 10.22 2.83
CA SER A 115 14.47 10.10 4.26
C SER A 115 15.16 11.19 5.09
N ARG A 116 16.47 11.41 4.86
CA ARG A 116 17.26 12.45 5.54
C ARG A 116 16.72 13.85 5.23
N ARG A 117 16.44 14.14 3.95
CA ARG A 117 15.87 15.44 3.53
C ARG A 117 14.53 15.71 4.20
N LEU A 118 13.64 14.73 4.29
CA LEU A 118 12.35 14.85 5.01
C LEU A 118 12.54 15.13 6.51
N LEU A 119 13.53 14.50 7.16
CA LEU A 119 13.84 14.80 8.57
C LEU A 119 14.44 16.19 8.74
N GLU A 120 15.21 16.70 7.80
CA GLU A 120 15.72 18.07 7.81
C GLU A 120 14.56 19.09 7.70
N LEU A 121 13.58 18.84 6.82
CA LEU A 121 12.36 19.64 6.75
C LEU A 121 11.57 19.59 8.05
N TYR A 122 11.41 18.39 8.63
CA TYR A 122 10.72 18.22 9.91
C TYR A 122 11.32 19.06 11.03
N LYS A 123 12.66 19.16 11.12
CA LYS A 123 13.36 19.94 12.14
C LYS A 123 13.15 21.44 12.01
N GLN A 124 12.84 21.94 10.81
CA GLN A 124 12.59 23.35 10.56
C GLN A 124 11.19 23.80 11.02
N ILE A 125 10.24 22.85 11.12
CA ILE A 125 8.85 23.17 11.49
C ILE A 125 8.73 23.29 13.01
N PRO A 126 8.25 24.44 13.54
CA PRO A 126 8.08 24.64 14.98
C PRO A 126 7.20 23.56 15.60
N GLN A 127 7.66 23.01 16.72
CA GLN A 127 6.83 22.13 17.53
C GLN A 127 5.95 22.98 18.42
N ARG A 128 4.64 22.91 18.23
CA ARG A 128 3.66 23.49 19.14
C ARG A 128 3.01 22.36 19.91
N PHE A 129 3.14 22.38 21.22
CA PHE A 129 2.40 21.44 22.07
C PHE A 129 0.93 21.87 22.12
N ALA A 130 0.04 20.91 21.87
CA ALA A 130 -1.38 21.16 22.06
C ALA A 130 -1.64 21.52 23.53
N SER A 131 -2.37 22.59 23.74
CA SER A 131 -2.73 23.05 25.08
C SER A 131 -3.77 22.15 25.77
N GLN A 132 -4.37 21.20 25.05
CA GLN A 132 -5.35 20.22 25.54
C GLN A 132 -5.10 18.87 24.88
N VAL A 133 -5.24 17.80 25.64
CA VAL A 133 -4.97 16.42 25.21
C VAL A 133 -5.86 15.95 24.07
N ASP A 134 -7.08 16.47 23.95
CA ASP A 134 -8.08 16.10 22.93
C ASP A 134 -8.28 17.15 21.83
N ALA A 135 -7.41 18.14 21.74
CA ALA A 135 -7.52 19.16 20.69
C ALA A 135 -7.18 18.56 19.31
N PRO A 136 -7.90 18.92 18.23
CA PRO A 136 -7.56 18.50 16.88
C PRO A 136 -6.15 19.00 16.50
N LEU A 137 -5.37 18.14 15.84
CA LEU A 137 -4.02 18.47 15.39
C LEU A 137 -4.03 19.74 14.52
N SER A 138 -3.14 20.67 14.83
CA SER A 138 -2.93 21.85 14.01
C SER A 138 -2.38 21.46 12.62
N PRO A 139 -2.51 22.32 11.59
CA PRO A 139 -1.93 22.06 10.27
C PRO A 139 -0.43 21.80 10.30
N LEU A 140 0.33 22.49 11.15
CA LEU A 140 1.77 22.27 11.32
C LEU A 140 2.07 20.90 11.94
N GLU A 141 1.29 20.46 12.92
CA GLU A 141 1.45 19.13 13.51
C GLU A 141 1.13 18.02 12.50
N LYS A 142 0.07 18.20 11.68
CA LYS A 142 -0.25 17.27 10.58
C LYS A 142 0.89 17.19 9.57
N LEU A 143 1.50 18.33 9.22
CA LEU A 143 2.66 18.40 8.33
C LEU A 143 3.87 17.67 8.95
N ARG A 144 4.14 17.88 10.24
CA ARG A 144 5.22 17.16 10.97
C ARG A 144 5.01 15.64 10.94
N LEU A 145 3.78 15.19 11.23
CA LEU A 145 3.45 13.76 11.18
C LEU A 145 3.58 13.17 9.79
N LEU A 146 3.21 13.92 8.74
CA LEU A 146 3.40 13.49 7.36
C LEU A 146 4.89 13.30 7.03
N LEU A 147 5.74 14.27 7.41
CA LEU A 147 7.19 14.20 7.18
C LEU A 147 7.85 13.01 7.88
N ILE A 148 7.51 12.78 9.15
CA ILE A 148 8.00 11.62 9.93
C ILE A 148 7.56 10.32 9.26
N ARG A 149 6.29 10.16 8.97
CA ARG A 149 5.76 8.95 8.32
C ARG A 149 6.48 8.67 6.99
N LEU A 150 6.67 9.69 6.16
CA LEU A 150 7.36 9.53 4.89
C LEU A 150 8.83 9.17 5.08
N SER A 151 9.52 9.78 6.04
CA SER A 151 10.94 9.51 6.30
C SER A 151 11.17 8.09 6.84
N GLU A 152 10.33 7.62 7.76
CA GLU A 152 10.41 6.28 8.34
C GLU A 152 10.16 5.18 7.30
N HIS A 153 9.27 5.44 6.35
CA HIS A 153 8.89 4.46 5.33
C HIS A 153 9.60 4.65 3.99
N TRP A 154 10.49 5.63 3.89
CA TRP A 154 11.20 5.93 2.64
C TRP A 154 11.90 4.73 1.99
N PRO A 155 12.60 3.85 2.73
CA PRO A 155 13.20 2.66 2.15
C PRO A 155 12.16 1.75 1.46
N THR A 156 10.98 1.59 2.05
CA THR A 156 9.94 0.71 1.49
C THR A 156 9.34 1.22 0.17
N TYR A 157 9.57 2.49 -0.17
CA TYR A 157 9.17 3.06 -1.46
C TYR A 157 10.18 2.80 -2.57
N ARG A 158 11.34 2.21 -2.24
CA ARG A 158 12.51 2.11 -3.11
C ARG A 158 13.14 0.71 -3.16
N VAL A 159 12.47 -0.33 -2.70
CA VAL A 159 12.99 -1.71 -2.70
C VAL A 159 13.42 -2.14 -4.11
N TYR A 160 12.73 -1.69 -5.14
CA TYR A 160 13.07 -1.93 -6.55
C TYR A 160 14.47 -1.45 -6.96
N ASP A 161 15.11 -0.57 -6.19
CA ASP A 161 16.45 -0.06 -6.51
C ASP A 161 17.56 -1.10 -6.24
N TRP A 162 17.33 -2.02 -5.32
CA TRP A 162 18.32 -3.06 -4.95
C TRP A 162 17.80 -4.49 -5.11
N GLN A 163 16.52 -4.66 -5.32
CA GLN A 163 15.90 -5.95 -5.64
C GLN A 163 15.55 -5.98 -7.13
N GLN A 164 16.31 -6.77 -7.91
CA GLN A 164 16.06 -6.91 -9.33
C GLN A 164 14.65 -7.46 -9.60
N ASP A 165 14.04 -7.01 -10.69
CA ASP A 165 12.73 -7.46 -11.18
C ASP A 165 11.54 -7.12 -10.27
N VAL A 166 11.74 -6.38 -9.17
CA VAL A 166 10.65 -5.89 -8.34
C VAL A 166 10.02 -4.65 -8.98
N PRO A 167 8.75 -4.69 -9.35
CA PRO A 167 8.10 -3.53 -9.92
C PRO A 167 7.82 -2.46 -8.84
N TRP A 168 7.94 -1.21 -9.19
CA TRP A 168 7.65 -0.06 -8.30
C TRP A 168 6.15 0.15 -8.05
N THR A 169 5.28 -0.58 -8.77
CA THR A 169 3.83 -0.54 -8.60
C THR A 169 3.24 -1.95 -8.57
N ASN A 170 2.04 -2.09 -8.00
CA ASN A 170 1.26 -3.33 -8.02
C ASN A 170 0.27 -3.40 -9.20
N ASN A 171 0.57 -2.73 -10.32
CA ASN A 171 -0.32 -2.68 -11.49
C ASN A 171 -0.71 -4.08 -12.01
N GLY A 172 0.19 -5.07 -11.93
CA GLY A 172 -0.10 -6.46 -12.25
C GLY A 172 -1.25 -7.01 -11.42
N THR A 173 -1.21 -6.82 -10.10
CA THR A 173 -2.29 -7.20 -9.18
C THR A 173 -3.59 -6.49 -9.50
N GLU A 174 -3.55 -5.18 -9.78
CA GLU A 174 -4.74 -4.40 -10.13
C GLU A 174 -5.38 -4.89 -11.42
N ARG A 175 -4.59 -5.28 -12.44
CA ARG A 175 -5.09 -5.88 -13.68
C ARG A 175 -5.78 -7.22 -13.44
N VAL A 176 -5.17 -8.10 -12.63
CA VAL A 176 -5.77 -9.38 -12.23
C VAL A 176 -7.10 -9.17 -11.50
N ILE A 177 -7.12 -8.28 -10.50
CA ILE A 177 -8.33 -7.92 -9.78
C ILE A 177 -9.39 -7.33 -10.72
N GLY A 178 -8.98 -6.54 -11.69
CA GLY A 178 -9.86 -5.98 -12.74
C GLY A 178 -10.58 -7.08 -13.54
N ARG A 179 -9.83 -8.08 -14.02
CA ARG A 179 -10.39 -9.25 -14.74
C ARG A 179 -11.37 -10.02 -13.86
N MET A 180 -11.01 -10.29 -12.62
CA MET A 180 -11.88 -10.97 -11.64
C MET A 180 -13.17 -10.20 -11.38
N LYS A 181 -13.09 -8.87 -11.21
CA LYS A 181 -14.26 -8.00 -11.02
C LYS A 181 -15.19 -8.00 -12.23
N MET A 182 -14.65 -7.98 -13.44
CA MET A 182 -15.44 -8.08 -14.68
C MET A 182 -16.21 -9.40 -14.71
N ARG A 183 -15.53 -10.53 -14.43
CA ARG A 183 -16.19 -11.84 -14.39
C ARG A 183 -17.28 -11.90 -13.33
N SER A 184 -17.02 -11.39 -12.13
CA SER A 184 -18.02 -11.41 -11.05
C SER A 184 -19.30 -10.63 -11.37
N ARG A 185 -19.21 -9.61 -12.24
CA ARG A 185 -20.37 -8.83 -12.72
C ARG A 185 -21.19 -9.55 -13.77
N THR A 186 -20.55 -10.41 -14.58
CA THR A 186 -21.20 -11.12 -15.70
C THR A 186 -21.83 -12.45 -15.26
N VAL A 187 -21.40 -13.01 -14.14
CA VAL A 187 -21.96 -14.26 -13.59
C VAL A 187 -23.17 -13.93 -12.73
N ARG A 188 -24.29 -14.65 -12.92
CA ARG A 188 -25.54 -14.49 -12.16
C ARG A 188 -25.45 -14.91 -10.68
N GLY A 189 -24.24 -15.03 -10.15
CA GLY A 189 -23.90 -15.45 -8.81
C GLY A 189 -23.23 -16.81 -8.76
N TYR A 190 -22.46 -17.01 -7.69
CA TYR A 190 -21.84 -18.29 -7.38
C TYR A 190 -22.66 -19.01 -6.31
N LYS A 191 -22.88 -20.31 -6.48
CA LYS A 191 -23.70 -21.12 -5.54
C LYS A 191 -22.96 -21.44 -4.24
N SER A 192 -21.63 -21.37 -4.23
CA SER A 192 -20.78 -21.63 -3.07
C SER A 192 -19.48 -20.85 -3.11
N GLU A 193 -18.87 -20.67 -1.95
CA GLU A 193 -17.56 -20.02 -1.81
C GLU A 193 -16.44 -20.70 -2.64
N PRO A 194 -16.25 -22.04 -2.57
CA PRO A 194 -15.24 -22.70 -3.39
C PRO A 194 -15.43 -22.48 -4.89
N THR A 195 -16.67 -22.53 -5.37
CA THR A 195 -17.00 -22.30 -6.79
C THR A 195 -16.67 -20.85 -7.18
N MET A 196 -16.92 -19.90 -6.30
CA MET A 196 -16.59 -18.50 -6.56
C MET A 196 -15.08 -18.29 -6.61
N LEU A 197 -14.31 -18.78 -5.65
CA LEU A 197 -12.85 -18.64 -5.63
C LEU A 197 -12.23 -19.30 -6.86
N ALA A 198 -12.66 -20.51 -7.22
CA ALA A 198 -12.21 -21.20 -8.43
C ALA A 198 -12.53 -20.40 -9.71
N GLY A 199 -13.75 -19.89 -9.84
CA GLY A 199 -14.17 -19.07 -10.98
C GLY A 199 -13.40 -17.75 -11.09
N LEU A 200 -13.07 -17.13 -9.97
CA LEU A 200 -12.25 -15.91 -9.92
C LEU A 200 -10.79 -16.21 -10.27
N MET A 201 -10.25 -17.33 -9.78
CA MET A 201 -8.89 -17.76 -10.10
C MET A 201 -8.71 -17.91 -11.62
N VAL A 202 -9.62 -18.66 -12.26
CA VAL A 202 -9.63 -18.84 -13.74
C VAL A 202 -9.77 -17.49 -14.46
N ALA A 203 -10.66 -16.62 -13.96
CA ALA A 203 -10.87 -15.31 -14.60
C ALA A 203 -9.69 -14.34 -14.43
N GLY A 204 -8.91 -14.49 -13.36
CA GLY A 204 -7.69 -13.72 -13.12
C GLY A 204 -6.51 -14.19 -13.96
N ALA A 205 -6.45 -15.47 -14.29
CA ALA A 205 -5.42 -16.04 -15.13
C ALA A 205 -5.53 -15.53 -16.60
N TRP A 206 -4.40 -15.51 -17.31
CA TRP A 206 -4.42 -15.29 -18.75
C TRP A 206 -5.06 -16.51 -19.40
N VAL A 207 -6.23 -16.29 -20.01
CA VAL A 207 -6.81 -17.26 -20.95
C VAL A 207 -6.47 -16.73 -22.33
N PHE A 208 -5.57 -17.39 -22.99
CA PHE A 208 -5.30 -17.16 -24.41
C PHE A 208 -6.38 -17.84 -25.25
#